data_56350c0c6cbec920f4dc65d1dc5bf47e
#
_entry.id   56350c0c6cbec920f4dc65d1dc5bf47e
#
_cell.length_a   1.000
_cell.length_b   1.000
_cell.length_c   1.000
_cell.angle_alpha   90.00
_cell.angle_beta   90.00
_cell.angle_gamma   90.00
#
_symmetry.space_group_name_H-M   'P 1'
#
loop_
_entity.id
_entity.type
_entity.pdbx_description
1 polymer ?
#
loop_
_entity_poly.entity_id
_entity_poly.type
_entity_poly.pdbx_seq_one_letter_code
_entity_poly.pdbx_strand_id
1 'polypeptide(L)'
;MGQMHLYGSQIQLEKLEKMGDPLLEINKIINWEIFREPLEKTLRKPNYRRGGRPPWDVILMFKIVMLISWYNLSYNQAQYQVNNRLDFMRFLGVEVGDRLPDENTIWDFKEAMKNTGLERTLFELFNESLEDYGIKVSTDIMVDASFVEVPRRRVISESELKNPIKLLENKSINVILEVVEDKIIVHAKDDRTKHVLSQTDSNAHYTKKNNLTYFGYKDHTVVDKDKKIITNYDVTSAEVHDSQVFIQFIDAGTSGVWADSAYLSQKIIAALKEKSQNISINICNRAYRNKPLTDEQKRKIALYQWLGRE
;
A
#
# COMPACT_ATOMS: atom_id res chain seq x y z
N MET A 1 -44.62 -3.89 17.81
CA MET A 1 -43.87 -2.67 17.47
C MET A 1 -42.83 -2.45 18.56
N GLY A 2 -41.53 -2.64 18.27
CA GLY A 2 -40.49 -2.41 19.27
C GLY A 2 -40.39 -0.89 19.59
N GLN A 3 -40.26 -0.54 20.85
CA GLN A 3 -39.93 0.81 21.23
C GLN A 3 -38.60 1.20 20.58
N MET A 4 -38.60 2.27 19.79
CA MET A 4 -37.37 2.89 19.34
C MET A 4 -36.67 3.46 20.57
N HIS A 5 -35.62 2.77 21.02
CA HIS A 5 -34.81 3.31 22.13
C HIS A 5 -34.07 4.55 21.64
N LEU A 6 -34.27 5.68 22.34
CA LEU A 6 -33.56 6.95 22.05
C LEU A 6 -32.03 6.81 22.07
N TYR A 7 -31.51 5.76 22.70
CA TYR A 7 -30.10 5.43 22.88
C TYR A 7 -29.68 4.14 22.13
N GLY A 8 -30.44 3.71 21.12
CA GLY A 8 -30.19 2.44 20.42
C GLY A 8 -28.80 2.34 19.83
N SER A 9 -28.27 3.43 19.26
CA SER A 9 -26.91 3.48 18.70
C SER A 9 -25.84 3.37 19.79
N GLN A 10 -26.01 4.03 20.94
CA GLN A 10 -25.07 3.96 22.07
C GLN A 10 -24.99 2.54 22.65
N ILE A 11 -26.15 1.91 22.87
CA ILE A 11 -26.20 0.50 23.34
C ILE A 11 -25.50 -0.42 22.37
N GLN A 12 -25.66 -0.20 21.06
CA GLN A 12 -24.99 -1.00 20.04
C GLN A 12 -23.48 -0.77 20.02
N LEU A 13 -23.03 0.48 20.18
CA LEU A 13 -21.61 0.82 20.28
C LEU A 13 -20.94 0.20 21.51
N GLU A 14 -21.61 0.19 22.67
CA GLU A 14 -21.12 -0.50 23.89
C GLU A 14 -21.00 -2.01 23.68
N LYS A 15 -21.91 -2.63 22.93
CA LYS A 15 -21.81 -4.05 22.58
C LYS A 15 -20.62 -4.31 21.67
N LEU A 16 -20.38 -3.47 20.65
CA LEU A 16 -19.23 -3.56 19.74
C LEU A 16 -17.92 -3.43 20.52
N GLU A 17 -17.85 -2.52 21.48
CA GLU A 17 -16.66 -2.36 22.32
C GLU A 17 -16.38 -3.61 23.17
N LYS A 18 -17.41 -4.21 23.77
CA LYS A 18 -17.27 -5.47 24.52
C LYS A 18 -16.87 -6.66 23.65
N MET A 19 -17.16 -6.61 22.35
CA MET A 19 -16.77 -7.62 21.36
C MET A 19 -15.33 -7.41 20.85
N GLY A 20 -14.68 -6.29 21.19
CA GLY A 20 -13.34 -5.92 20.74
C GLY A 20 -13.39 -5.23 19.38
N ASP A 21 -13.64 -3.92 19.37
CA ASP A 21 -13.61 -3.11 18.14
C ASP A 21 -12.18 -2.66 17.83
N PRO A 22 -11.55 -3.19 16.77
CA PRO A 22 -10.17 -2.84 16.44
C PRO A 22 -10.01 -1.37 16.02
N LEU A 23 -11.04 -0.77 15.42
CA LEU A 23 -10.99 0.64 15.00
C LEU A 23 -11.00 1.58 16.22
N LEU A 24 -11.68 1.20 17.29
CA LEU A 24 -11.64 1.96 18.54
C LEU A 24 -10.24 1.92 19.16
N GLU A 25 -9.59 0.75 19.15
CA GLU A 25 -8.23 0.63 19.67
C GLU A 25 -7.22 1.44 18.85
N ILE A 26 -7.32 1.42 17.52
CA ILE A 26 -6.50 2.25 16.65
C ILE A 26 -6.69 3.74 16.96
N ASN A 27 -7.93 4.22 17.19
CA ASN A 27 -8.18 5.60 17.55
C ASN A 27 -7.58 6.01 18.91
N LYS A 28 -7.39 5.06 19.83
CA LYS A 28 -6.72 5.32 21.12
C LYS A 28 -5.20 5.44 20.98
N ILE A 29 -4.62 4.65 20.07
CA ILE A 29 -3.17 4.58 19.84
C ILE A 29 -2.69 5.76 19.00
N ILE A 30 -3.40 6.06 17.91
CA ILE A 30 -2.95 7.03 16.92
C ILE A 30 -3.52 8.43 17.22
N ASN A 31 -2.62 9.39 17.40
CA ASN A 31 -2.99 10.80 17.39
C ASN A 31 -3.15 11.29 15.96
N TRP A 32 -4.36 11.25 15.43
CA TRP A 32 -4.66 11.59 14.03
C TRP A 32 -4.33 13.05 13.69
N GLU A 33 -4.25 13.96 14.65
CA GLU A 33 -3.97 15.38 14.42
C GLU A 33 -2.55 15.64 13.91
N ILE A 34 -1.61 14.72 14.13
CA ILE A 34 -0.24 14.83 13.57
C ILE A 34 -0.21 14.87 12.05
N PHE A 35 -1.20 14.25 11.39
CA PHE A 35 -1.32 14.21 9.94
C PHE A 35 -1.95 15.49 9.35
N ARG A 36 -2.56 16.35 10.16
CA ARG A 36 -3.30 17.53 9.69
C ARG A 36 -2.44 18.49 8.91
N GLU A 37 -1.30 18.89 9.48
CA GLU A 37 -0.42 19.88 8.86
C GLU A 37 0.08 19.46 7.48
N PRO A 38 0.71 18.28 7.29
CA PRO A 38 1.16 17.84 5.97
C PRO A 38 0.02 17.68 4.97
N LEU A 39 -1.15 17.17 5.41
CA LEU A 39 -2.33 17.03 4.54
C LEU A 39 -2.87 18.39 4.09
N GLU A 40 -3.06 19.34 5.01
CA GLU A 40 -3.56 20.68 4.67
C GLU A 40 -2.60 21.44 3.78
N LYS A 41 -1.31 21.43 4.12
CA LYS A 41 -0.27 22.14 3.37
C LYS A 41 -0.21 21.69 1.92
N THR A 42 -0.39 20.40 1.67
CA THR A 42 -0.22 19.81 0.34
C THR A 42 -1.53 19.77 -0.46
N LEU A 43 -2.68 19.54 0.19
CA LEU A 43 -3.95 19.33 -0.48
C LEU A 43 -4.84 20.58 -0.51
N ARG A 44 -4.48 21.63 0.21
CA ARG A 44 -5.27 22.85 0.27
C ARG A 44 -5.16 23.63 -1.05
N LYS A 45 -6.30 23.80 -1.73
CA LYS A 45 -6.37 24.63 -2.96
C LYS A 45 -6.12 26.10 -2.62
N PRO A 46 -5.22 26.81 -3.34
CA PRO A 46 -4.83 28.19 -3.00
C PRO A 46 -5.98 29.21 -3.09
N ASN A 47 -7.11 28.87 -3.70
CA ASN A 47 -8.21 29.78 -3.98
C ASN A 47 -9.44 29.66 -3.05
N TYR A 48 -9.28 29.04 -1.89
CA TYR A 48 -10.37 28.85 -0.92
C TYR A 48 -11.09 30.15 -0.48
N ARG A 49 -10.43 31.32 -0.59
CA ARG A 49 -11.00 32.62 -0.21
C ARG A 49 -12.06 33.19 -1.17
N ARG A 50 -12.31 32.57 -2.32
CA ARG A 50 -13.25 33.08 -3.34
C ARG A 50 -14.72 32.67 -3.13
N GLY A 51 -15.05 32.07 -2.00
CA GLY A 51 -16.39 31.55 -1.72
C GLY A 51 -16.57 30.13 -2.25
N GLY A 52 -17.68 29.52 -1.90
CA GLY A 52 -18.00 28.13 -2.22
C GLY A 52 -18.16 27.28 -0.96
N ARG A 53 -18.47 26.00 -1.15
CA ARG A 53 -18.60 25.06 -0.04
C ARG A 53 -17.24 24.82 0.62
N PRO A 54 -17.16 24.82 1.96
CA PRO A 54 -15.93 24.43 2.67
C PRO A 54 -15.47 23.04 2.27
N PRO A 55 -14.15 22.82 2.13
CA PRO A 55 -13.63 21.48 1.92
C PRO A 55 -13.96 20.59 3.14
N TRP A 56 -13.98 19.29 2.91
CA TRP A 56 -14.09 18.33 3.98
C TRP A 56 -12.88 18.41 4.90
N ASP A 57 -13.05 18.05 6.16
CA ASP A 57 -11.94 17.92 7.09
C ASP A 57 -10.93 16.87 6.56
N VAL A 58 -9.65 17.25 6.55
CA VAL A 58 -8.60 16.41 5.94
C VAL A 58 -8.35 15.12 6.73
N ILE A 59 -8.57 15.16 8.07
CA ILE A 59 -8.42 13.97 8.90
C ILE A 59 -9.59 13.01 8.66
N LEU A 60 -10.81 13.52 8.54
CA LEU A 60 -11.96 12.72 8.16
C LEU A 60 -11.71 12.00 6.82
N MET A 61 -11.25 12.74 5.82
CA MET A 61 -10.95 12.19 4.48
C MET A 61 -9.83 11.16 4.54
N PHE A 62 -8.77 11.43 5.28
CA PHE A 62 -7.65 10.50 5.47
C PHE A 62 -8.10 9.21 6.15
N LYS A 63 -8.89 9.29 7.23
CA LYS A 63 -9.46 8.12 7.90
C LYS A 63 -10.34 7.29 6.95
N ILE A 64 -11.12 7.91 6.07
CA ILE A 64 -11.91 7.18 5.05
C ILE A 64 -10.99 6.43 4.08
N VAL A 65 -9.89 7.05 3.63
CA VAL A 65 -8.90 6.38 2.76
C VAL A 65 -8.24 5.18 3.47
N MET A 66 -7.97 5.30 4.78
CA MET A 66 -7.47 4.17 5.58
C MET A 66 -8.50 3.03 5.66
N LEU A 67 -9.78 3.33 5.89
CA LEU A 67 -10.85 2.31 5.86
C LEU A 67 -10.94 1.60 4.49
N ILE A 68 -10.82 2.34 3.40
CA ILE A 68 -10.80 1.77 2.04
C ILE A 68 -9.66 0.74 1.92
N SER A 69 -8.48 1.07 2.39
CA SER A 69 -7.31 0.22 2.31
C SER A 69 -7.41 -1.00 3.23
N TRP A 70 -7.83 -0.81 4.48
CA TRP A 70 -7.91 -1.91 5.46
C TRP A 70 -9.02 -2.92 5.16
N TYR A 71 -10.15 -2.45 4.60
CA TYR A 71 -11.30 -3.30 4.31
C TYR A 71 -11.44 -3.65 2.83
N ASN A 72 -10.45 -3.24 2.01
CA ASN A 72 -10.44 -3.49 0.56
C ASN A 72 -11.74 -3.06 -0.13
N LEU A 73 -12.17 -1.82 0.11
CA LEU A 73 -13.44 -1.29 -0.39
C LEU A 73 -13.25 -0.58 -1.73
N SER A 74 -14.25 -0.66 -2.60
CA SER A 74 -14.38 0.33 -3.68
C SER A 74 -14.87 1.67 -3.12
N TYR A 75 -14.72 2.76 -3.86
CA TYR A 75 -15.19 4.09 -3.43
C TYR A 75 -16.69 4.13 -3.16
N ASN A 76 -17.48 3.47 -4.00
CA ASN A 76 -18.92 3.34 -3.81
C ASN A 76 -19.25 2.54 -2.54
N GLN A 77 -18.55 1.42 -2.30
CA GLN A 77 -18.70 0.66 -1.05
C GLN A 77 -18.28 1.47 0.18
N ALA A 78 -17.21 2.27 0.07
CA ALA A 78 -16.79 3.14 1.16
C ALA A 78 -17.87 4.17 1.49
N GLN A 79 -18.39 4.90 0.49
CA GLN A 79 -19.50 5.83 0.67
C GLN A 79 -20.71 5.14 1.34
N TYR A 80 -21.08 3.93 0.90
CA TYR A 80 -22.18 3.20 1.50
C TYR A 80 -21.88 2.80 2.95
N GLN A 81 -20.71 2.22 3.21
CA GLN A 81 -20.38 1.69 4.55
C GLN A 81 -20.15 2.77 5.59
N VAL A 82 -19.53 3.91 5.26
CA VAL A 82 -19.35 5.02 6.21
C VAL A 82 -20.68 5.65 6.64
N ASN A 83 -21.73 5.52 5.80
CA ASN A 83 -23.08 5.99 6.14
C ASN A 83 -23.94 4.96 6.90
N ASN A 84 -23.50 3.69 6.99
CA ASN A 84 -24.34 2.61 7.52
C ASN A 84 -23.71 1.83 8.68
N ARG A 85 -22.39 1.85 8.84
CA ARG A 85 -21.70 1.09 9.88
C ARG A 85 -21.38 1.98 11.08
N LEU A 86 -21.89 1.61 12.25
CA LEU A 86 -21.68 2.33 13.49
C LEU A 86 -20.21 2.34 13.95
N ASP A 87 -19.47 1.26 13.74
CA ASP A 87 -18.03 1.19 14.03
C ASP A 87 -17.22 2.17 13.15
N PHE A 88 -17.56 2.29 11.86
CA PHE A 88 -16.94 3.26 10.96
C PHE A 88 -17.28 4.70 11.37
N MET A 89 -18.55 4.98 11.68
CA MET A 89 -18.96 6.31 12.14
C MET A 89 -18.22 6.70 13.42
N ARG A 90 -18.11 5.80 14.39
CA ARG A 90 -17.35 6.02 15.63
C ARG A 90 -15.87 6.27 15.34
N PHE A 91 -15.26 5.48 14.45
CA PHE A 91 -13.87 5.68 14.03
C PHE A 91 -13.64 7.05 13.39
N LEU A 92 -14.58 7.50 12.56
CA LEU A 92 -14.53 8.79 11.88
C LEU A 92 -14.87 9.97 12.81
N GLY A 93 -15.52 9.72 13.94
CA GLY A 93 -16.00 10.75 14.86
C GLY A 93 -17.24 11.50 14.34
N VAL A 94 -18.12 10.80 13.64
CA VAL A 94 -19.36 11.34 13.05
C VAL A 94 -20.58 10.65 13.64
N GLU A 95 -21.74 11.33 13.61
CA GLU A 95 -23.01 10.82 14.12
C GLU A 95 -23.90 10.30 13.00
N VAL A 96 -24.91 9.53 13.39
CA VAL A 96 -25.94 9.04 12.46
C VAL A 96 -26.73 10.23 11.90
N GLY A 97 -26.72 10.37 10.59
CA GLY A 97 -27.37 11.48 9.89
C GLY A 97 -26.44 12.61 9.50
N ASP A 98 -25.19 12.59 9.95
CA ASP A 98 -24.19 13.53 9.47
C ASP A 98 -23.98 13.37 7.96
N ARG A 99 -23.71 14.50 7.34
CA ARG A 99 -23.34 14.48 5.93
C ARG A 99 -21.92 13.99 5.78
N LEU A 100 -21.70 13.04 4.85
CA LEU A 100 -20.41 12.46 4.56
C LEU A 100 -20.04 12.68 3.07
N PRO A 101 -18.75 12.57 2.69
CA PRO A 101 -18.31 12.73 1.33
C PRO A 101 -18.84 11.60 0.42
N ASP A 102 -19.07 11.94 -0.84
CA ASP A 102 -19.43 11.00 -1.88
C ASP A 102 -18.19 10.31 -2.48
N GLU A 103 -18.43 9.26 -3.27
CA GLU A 103 -17.39 8.44 -3.89
C GLU A 103 -16.40 9.25 -4.75
N ASN A 104 -16.89 10.27 -5.48
CA ASN A 104 -16.05 11.11 -6.32
C ASN A 104 -15.15 12.01 -5.47
N THR A 105 -15.69 12.59 -4.41
CA THR A 105 -14.91 13.40 -3.44
C THR A 105 -13.81 12.57 -2.78
N ILE A 106 -14.10 11.32 -2.42
CA ILE A 106 -13.12 10.40 -1.83
C ILE A 106 -12.03 10.05 -2.86
N TRP A 107 -12.43 9.78 -4.09
CA TRP A 107 -11.50 9.50 -5.18
C TRP A 107 -10.57 10.68 -5.46
N ASP A 108 -11.13 11.90 -5.61
CA ASP A 108 -10.36 13.14 -5.84
C ASP A 108 -9.31 13.36 -4.73
N PHE A 109 -9.68 13.13 -3.48
CA PHE A 109 -8.76 13.27 -2.34
C PHE A 109 -7.61 12.27 -2.42
N LYS A 110 -7.90 11.00 -2.69
CA LYS A 110 -6.87 9.96 -2.82
C LYS A 110 -5.92 10.22 -4.00
N GLU A 111 -6.46 10.64 -5.15
CA GLU A 111 -5.63 11.02 -6.31
C GLU A 111 -4.76 12.25 -6.02
N ALA A 112 -5.30 13.23 -5.28
CA ALA A 112 -4.51 14.38 -4.85
C ALA A 112 -3.34 13.95 -3.93
N MET A 113 -3.57 13.05 -2.97
CA MET A 113 -2.51 12.50 -2.11
C MET A 113 -1.43 11.81 -2.94
N LYS A 114 -1.82 10.92 -3.85
CA LYS A 114 -0.90 10.19 -4.73
C LYS A 114 -0.01 11.13 -5.55
N ASN A 115 -0.59 12.19 -6.12
CA ASN A 115 0.14 13.14 -6.97
C ASN A 115 1.12 14.03 -6.19
N THR A 116 1.06 14.04 -4.88
CA THR A 116 1.90 14.88 -4.02
C THR A 116 3.06 14.12 -3.35
N GLY A 117 3.07 12.78 -3.42
CA GLY A 117 4.09 11.95 -2.78
C GLY A 117 4.04 12.00 -1.25
N LEU A 118 2.88 12.32 -0.67
CA LEU A 118 2.68 12.42 0.78
C LEU A 118 2.80 11.09 1.52
N GLU A 119 2.64 9.98 0.83
CA GLU A 119 2.53 8.65 1.45
C GLU A 119 3.73 8.34 2.35
N ARG A 120 4.94 8.70 1.91
CA ARG A 120 6.16 8.48 2.69
C ARG A 120 6.15 9.29 3.99
N THR A 121 5.83 10.57 3.91
CA THR A 121 5.76 11.45 5.09
C THR A 121 4.69 10.98 6.08
N LEU A 122 3.51 10.58 5.58
CA LEU A 122 2.44 10.06 6.44
C LEU A 122 2.83 8.73 7.10
N PHE A 123 3.55 7.87 6.40
CA PHE A 123 4.09 6.63 6.94
C PHE A 123 5.11 6.87 8.06
N GLU A 124 6.03 7.82 7.87
CA GLU A 124 7.03 8.20 8.87
C GLU A 124 6.35 8.77 10.14
N LEU A 125 5.41 9.69 9.98
CA LEU A 125 4.61 10.21 11.10
C LEU A 125 3.80 9.11 11.82
N PHE A 126 3.29 8.15 11.09
CA PHE A 126 2.59 7.00 11.69
C PHE A 126 3.54 6.19 12.59
N ASN A 127 4.74 5.88 12.12
CA ASN A 127 5.74 5.17 12.91
C ASN A 127 6.18 5.98 14.15
N GLU A 128 6.40 7.30 14.01
CA GLU A 128 6.68 8.18 15.15
C GLU A 128 5.55 8.14 16.20
N SER A 129 4.30 8.17 15.75
CA SER A 129 3.13 8.06 16.64
C SER A 129 3.08 6.74 17.42
N LEU A 130 3.53 5.63 16.82
CA LEU A 130 3.63 4.34 17.51
C LEU A 130 4.73 4.37 18.58
N GLU A 131 5.86 5.01 18.33
CA GLU A 131 6.94 5.17 19.30
C GLU A 131 6.51 6.05 20.47
N ASP A 132 5.80 7.16 20.20
CA ASP A 132 5.23 8.05 21.24
C ASP A 132 4.22 7.32 22.15
N TYR A 133 3.46 6.39 21.58
CA TYR A 133 2.57 5.51 22.36
C TYR A 133 3.33 4.46 23.21
N GLY A 134 4.65 4.33 23.01
CA GLY A 134 5.50 3.39 23.74
C GLY A 134 5.75 2.06 23.01
N ILE A 135 5.35 1.96 21.74
CA ILE A 135 5.65 0.81 20.88
C ILE A 135 7.04 1.02 20.27
N LYS A 136 8.07 0.62 21.01
CA LYS A 136 9.46 0.70 20.52
C LYS A 136 9.73 -0.43 19.54
N VAL A 137 10.20 -0.07 18.34
CA VAL A 137 10.66 -1.04 17.35
C VAL A 137 12.05 -1.58 17.71
N SER A 138 12.30 -2.84 17.39
CA SER A 138 13.59 -3.50 17.58
C SER A 138 14.59 -3.04 16.50
N THR A 139 15.86 -3.12 16.81
CA THR A 139 16.94 -2.96 15.83
C THR A 139 17.17 -4.19 14.97
N ASP A 140 16.44 -5.26 15.25
CA ASP A 140 16.40 -6.51 14.48
C ASP A 140 15.29 -6.43 13.43
N ILE A 141 15.65 -6.56 12.16
CA ILE A 141 14.72 -6.39 11.04
C ILE A 141 14.60 -7.65 10.18
N MET A 142 13.42 -7.83 9.62
CA MET A 142 13.13 -8.82 8.58
C MET A 142 12.84 -8.08 7.28
N VAL A 143 13.43 -8.55 6.17
CA VAL A 143 13.24 -7.95 4.85
C VAL A 143 12.71 -9.01 3.89
N ASP A 144 11.62 -8.67 3.21
CA ASP A 144 11.03 -9.50 2.16
C ASP A 144 10.49 -8.66 1.01
N ALA A 145 10.28 -9.30 -0.13
CA ALA A 145 9.70 -8.65 -1.31
C ALA A 145 8.50 -9.43 -1.83
N SER A 146 7.40 -8.73 -2.03
CA SER A 146 6.16 -9.26 -2.61
C SER A 146 5.92 -8.68 -4.00
N PHE A 147 5.18 -9.41 -4.84
CA PHE A 147 4.75 -8.91 -6.13
C PHE A 147 3.41 -8.18 -6.03
N VAL A 148 3.35 -7.00 -6.63
CA VAL A 148 2.11 -6.24 -6.83
C VAL A 148 1.79 -6.29 -8.32
N GLU A 149 0.84 -7.15 -8.69
CA GLU A 149 0.43 -7.30 -10.07
C GLU A 149 -0.48 -6.15 -10.50
N VAL A 150 -0.22 -5.61 -11.69
CA VAL A 150 -1.09 -4.64 -12.34
C VAL A 150 -1.77 -5.27 -13.55
N PRO A 151 -2.96 -4.77 -13.96
CA PRO A 151 -3.67 -5.29 -15.11
C PRO A 151 -2.81 -5.26 -16.36
N ARG A 152 -2.67 -6.41 -17.01
CA ARG A 152 -1.93 -6.52 -18.27
C ARG A 152 -2.73 -5.88 -19.38
N ARG A 153 -2.06 -5.08 -20.21
CA ARG A 153 -2.62 -4.67 -21.49
C ARG A 153 -2.34 -5.68 -22.56
N ARG A 154 -3.27 -5.75 -23.50
CA ARG A 154 -2.97 -6.28 -24.81
C ARG A 154 -2.07 -5.28 -25.55
N VAL A 155 -0.80 -5.62 -25.72
CA VAL A 155 0.08 -4.87 -26.63
C VAL A 155 -0.41 -5.15 -28.04
N ILE A 156 -0.87 -4.11 -28.73
CA ILE A 156 -1.24 -4.22 -30.14
C ILE A 156 0.08 -4.34 -30.91
N SER A 157 0.24 -5.42 -31.66
CA SER A 157 1.44 -5.63 -32.47
C SER A 157 1.52 -4.62 -33.62
N GLU A 158 2.74 -4.32 -34.10
CA GLU A 158 2.92 -3.44 -35.28
C GLU A 158 2.12 -3.92 -36.51
N SER A 159 1.89 -5.23 -36.64
CA SER A 159 1.06 -5.80 -37.71
C SER A 159 -0.43 -5.48 -37.54
N GLU A 160 -0.91 -5.34 -36.33
CA GLU A 160 -2.31 -4.89 -36.02
C GLU A 160 -2.45 -3.38 -36.22
N LEU A 161 -1.41 -2.58 -35.95
CA LEU A 161 -1.36 -1.15 -36.24
C LEU A 161 -1.34 -0.83 -37.73
N LYS A 162 -0.81 -1.73 -38.58
CA LYS A 162 -0.85 -1.59 -40.05
C LYS A 162 -2.25 -1.78 -40.64
N ASN A 163 -3.23 -2.24 -39.84
CA ASN A 163 -4.62 -2.41 -40.26
C ASN A 163 -5.58 -1.76 -39.26
N PRO A 164 -5.54 -0.41 -39.13
CA PRO A 164 -6.36 0.33 -38.15
C PRO A 164 -7.88 0.19 -38.40
N ILE A 165 -8.28 -0.18 -39.62
CA ILE A 165 -9.69 -0.37 -40.01
C ILE A 165 -10.37 -1.47 -39.18
N LYS A 166 -9.68 -2.57 -38.87
CA LYS A 166 -10.23 -3.64 -38.02
C LYS A 166 -10.41 -3.25 -36.55
N LEU A 167 -9.62 -2.30 -36.05
CA LEU A 167 -9.78 -1.73 -34.70
C LEU A 167 -10.95 -0.74 -34.61
N LEU A 168 -11.26 -0.08 -35.73
CA LEU A 168 -12.34 0.91 -35.84
C LEU A 168 -13.72 0.30 -36.16
N GLU A 169 -13.78 -0.99 -36.57
CA GLU A 169 -15.03 -1.69 -36.86
C GLU A 169 -15.86 -1.97 -35.60
N ASN A 170 -15.29 -1.87 -34.42
CA ASN A 170 -16.02 -1.88 -33.15
C ASN A 170 -16.55 -0.48 -32.84
N LYS A 171 -17.70 -0.13 -33.40
CA LYS A 171 -18.36 1.19 -33.47
C LYS A 171 -18.64 1.89 -32.13
N SER A 172 -18.19 1.40 -31.01
CA SER A 172 -18.45 1.96 -29.67
C SER A 172 -17.18 2.33 -28.90
N ILE A 173 -16.00 2.25 -29.48
CA ILE A 173 -14.75 2.48 -28.75
C ILE A 173 -13.97 3.62 -29.44
N ASN A 174 -13.88 4.77 -28.79
CA ASN A 174 -12.95 5.83 -29.18
C ASN A 174 -11.53 5.42 -28.77
N VAL A 175 -10.62 5.40 -29.71
CA VAL A 175 -9.22 5.04 -29.50
C VAL A 175 -8.38 6.32 -29.44
N ILE A 176 -7.67 6.54 -28.36
CA ILE A 176 -6.66 7.60 -28.24
C ILE A 176 -5.30 6.95 -28.40
N LEU A 177 -4.50 7.45 -29.32
CA LEU A 177 -3.11 7.01 -29.53
C LEU A 177 -2.18 8.00 -28.81
N GLU A 178 -1.36 7.50 -27.92
CA GLU A 178 -0.33 8.26 -27.24
C GLU A 178 1.04 7.66 -27.59
N VAL A 179 1.99 8.50 -27.93
CA VAL A 179 3.36 8.06 -28.22
C VAL A 179 4.24 8.40 -27.03
N VAL A 180 4.77 7.39 -26.35
CA VAL A 180 5.68 7.53 -25.23
C VAL A 180 6.92 6.68 -25.52
N GLU A 181 8.10 7.31 -25.55
CA GLU A 181 9.39 6.65 -25.74
C GLU A 181 9.41 5.64 -26.91
N ASP A 182 9.04 6.11 -28.12
CA ASP A 182 8.95 5.32 -29.34
C ASP A 182 7.95 4.13 -29.31
N LYS A 183 7.10 4.06 -28.30
CA LYS A 183 5.99 3.10 -28.22
C LYS A 183 4.66 3.78 -28.40
N ILE A 184 3.81 3.20 -29.26
CA ILE A 184 2.44 3.69 -29.42
C ILE A 184 1.56 3.00 -28.38
N ILE A 185 1.04 3.81 -27.46
CA ILE A 185 0.09 3.35 -26.44
C ILE A 185 -1.32 3.64 -26.95
N VAL A 186 -2.16 2.61 -26.97
CA VAL A 186 -3.54 2.69 -27.42
C VAL A 186 -4.45 2.71 -26.22
N HIS A 187 -5.17 3.83 -26.03
CA HIS A 187 -6.19 3.96 -25.01
C HIS A 187 -7.55 3.75 -25.65
N ALA A 188 -8.33 2.80 -25.18
CA ALA A 188 -9.72 2.65 -25.55
C ALA A 188 -10.61 3.42 -24.56
N LYS A 189 -11.47 4.29 -25.09
CA LYS A 189 -12.44 5.05 -24.30
C LYS A 189 -13.85 4.53 -24.60
N ASP A 190 -14.61 4.20 -23.57
CA ASP A 190 -16.03 3.95 -23.72
C ASP A 190 -16.77 5.28 -23.76
N ASP A 191 -17.45 5.57 -24.90
CA ASP A 191 -18.22 6.79 -25.10
C ASP A 191 -19.39 6.91 -24.11
N ARG A 192 -19.86 5.81 -23.54
CA ARG A 192 -20.99 5.81 -22.61
C ARG A 192 -20.60 6.24 -21.20
N THR A 193 -19.39 5.88 -20.76
CA THR A 193 -18.92 6.12 -19.39
C THR A 193 -17.86 7.19 -19.28
N LYS A 194 -17.27 7.64 -20.41
CA LYS A 194 -16.10 8.52 -20.47
C LYS A 194 -14.88 8.00 -19.69
N HIS A 195 -14.89 6.74 -19.29
CA HIS A 195 -13.77 6.11 -18.58
C HIS A 195 -12.77 5.52 -19.58
N VAL A 196 -11.50 5.65 -19.27
CA VAL A 196 -10.44 4.94 -20.00
C VAL A 196 -10.53 3.47 -19.64
N LEU A 197 -10.92 2.62 -20.60
CA LEU A 197 -11.11 1.18 -20.38
C LEU A 197 -9.80 0.42 -20.08
N SER A 198 -8.67 1.00 -20.43
CA SER A 198 -7.38 0.46 -20.05
C SER A 198 -6.32 1.56 -19.97
N GLN A 199 -5.56 1.58 -18.88
CA GLN A 199 -4.33 2.37 -18.78
C GLN A 199 -3.16 1.41 -18.75
N THR A 200 -2.10 1.61 -19.56
CA THR A 200 -0.84 0.90 -19.36
C THR A 200 -0.05 1.68 -18.34
N ASP A 201 0.38 0.98 -17.33
CA ASP A 201 1.38 1.52 -16.45
C ASP A 201 2.74 1.36 -17.14
N SER A 202 3.33 2.47 -17.58
CA SER A 202 4.61 2.48 -18.30
C SER A 202 5.79 2.09 -17.41
N ASN A 203 5.62 2.21 -16.10
CA ASN A 203 6.65 1.91 -15.10
C ASN A 203 6.60 0.45 -14.61
N ALA A 204 5.51 -0.26 -14.92
CA ALA A 204 5.37 -1.67 -14.59
C ALA A 204 6.14 -2.53 -15.60
N HIS A 205 6.91 -3.50 -15.10
CA HIS A 205 7.73 -4.38 -15.93
C HIS A 205 7.45 -5.85 -15.67
N TYR A 206 7.92 -6.69 -16.58
CA TYR A 206 7.79 -8.14 -16.46
C TYR A 206 8.92 -8.73 -15.63
N THR A 207 8.59 -9.69 -14.82
CA THR A 207 9.55 -10.56 -14.14
C THR A 207 9.08 -12.01 -14.16
N LYS A 208 9.98 -12.96 -13.94
CA LYS A 208 9.66 -14.39 -13.93
C LYS A 208 10.15 -15.04 -12.64
N LYS A 209 9.23 -15.69 -11.91
CA LYS A 209 9.54 -16.49 -10.72
C LYS A 209 8.81 -17.83 -10.81
N ASN A 210 9.52 -18.94 -10.58
CA ASN A 210 8.97 -20.30 -10.61
C ASN A 210 8.15 -20.62 -11.88
N ASN A 211 8.66 -20.24 -13.07
CA ASN A 211 7.99 -20.36 -14.37
C ASN A 211 6.70 -19.53 -14.55
N LEU A 212 6.29 -18.76 -13.57
CA LEU A 212 5.19 -17.79 -13.67
C LEU A 212 5.75 -16.42 -14.05
N THR A 213 5.04 -15.73 -14.94
CA THR A 213 5.39 -14.38 -15.38
C THR A 213 4.49 -13.38 -14.68
N TYR A 214 5.10 -12.44 -13.97
CA TYR A 214 4.43 -11.34 -13.26
C TYR A 214 4.65 -10.04 -14.04
N PHE A 215 3.64 -9.19 -14.09
CA PHE A 215 3.74 -7.84 -14.64
C PHE A 215 3.27 -6.85 -13.58
N GLY A 216 4.12 -5.91 -13.20
CA GLY A 216 3.81 -4.94 -12.15
C GLY A 216 5.05 -4.46 -11.41
N TYR A 217 4.92 -4.44 -10.11
CA TYR A 217 5.91 -3.92 -9.16
C TYR A 217 6.31 -4.97 -8.15
N LYS A 218 7.38 -4.68 -7.42
CA LYS A 218 7.75 -5.33 -6.17
C LYS A 218 7.63 -4.33 -5.04
N ASP A 219 6.96 -4.76 -3.99
CA ASP A 219 6.92 -4.08 -2.70
C ASP A 219 7.96 -4.74 -1.79
N HIS A 220 8.98 -3.99 -1.42
CA HIS A 220 10.03 -4.40 -0.51
C HIS A 220 9.70 -3.86 0.88
N THR A 221 9.34 -4.73 1.79
CA THR A 221 8.97 -4.36 3.16
C THR A 221 10.05 -4.71 4.16
N VAL A 222 10.29 -3.79 5.09
CA VAL A 222 11.12 -4.00 6.27
C VAL A 222 10.21 -4.04 7.49
N VAL A 223 10.30 -5.13 8.22
CA VAL A 223 9.44 -5.41 9.37
C VAL A 223 10.31 -5.57 10.61
N ASP A 224 9.90 -4.94 11.70
CA ASP A 224 10.44 -5.23 13.03
C ASP A 224 10.23 -6.73 13.35
N LYS A 225 11.31 -7.41 13.75
CA LYS A 225 11.28 -8.86 13.99
C LYS A 225 10.33 -9.25 15.12
N ASP A 226 10.29 -8.47 16.19
CA ASP A 226 9.59 -8.83 17.42
C ASP A 226 8.12 -8.42 17.38
N LYS A 227 7.84 -7.20 16.91
CA LYS A 227 6.49 -6.63 16.92
C LYS A 227 5.74 -6.74 15.59
N LYS A 228 6.42 -7.18 14.53
CA LYS A 228 5.85 -7.34 13.17
C LYS A 228 5.31 -6.04 12.56
N ILE A 229 5.84 -4.91 12.98
CA ILE A 229 5.47 -3.59 12.45
C ILE A 229 6.36 -3.28 11.25
N ILE A 230 5.76 -2.76 10.19
CA ILE A 230 6.51 -2.29 9.01
C ILE A 230 7.21 -0.99 9.40
N THR A 231 8.54 -1.01 9.39
CA THR A 231 9.39 0.14 9.76
C THR A 231 9.90 0.90 8.55
N ASN A 232 9.98 0.24 7.40
CA ASN A 232 10.41 0.85 6.15
C ASN A 232 9.83 0.08 4.96
N TYR A 233 9.74 0.72 3.81
CA TYR A 233 9.32 0.09 2.56
C TYR A 233 9.94 0.80 1.36
N ASP A 234 9.99 0.11 0.22
CA ASP A 234 10.29 0.69 -1.08
C ASP A 234 9.55 -0.08 -2.17
N VAL A 235 9.17 0.61 -3.24
CA VAL A 235 8.45 0.02 -4.36
C VAL A 235 9.28 0.20 -5.62
N THR A 236 9.58 -0.91 -6.28
CA THR A 236 10.35 -0.92 -7.53
C THR A 236 9.57 -1.59 -8.66
N SER A 237 9.97 -1.39 -9.91
CA SER A 237 9.44 -2.21 -10.99
C SER A 237 9.81 -3.68 -10.77
N ALA A 238 8.97 -4.61 -11.24
CA ALA A 238 9.14 -6.03 -10.95
C ALA A 238 10.44 -6.65 -11.49
N GLU A 239 11.11 -6.00 -12.43
CA GLU A 239 12.40 -6.46 -12.99
C GLU A 239 13.60 -6.23 -12.07
N VAL A 240 13.50 -5.23 -11.14
CA VAL A 240 14.58 -4.93 -10.21
C VAL A 240 14.83 -6.13 -9.29
N HIS A 241 16.07 -6.54 -9.16
CA HIS A 241 16.42 -7.66 -8.29
C HIS A 241 16.40 -7.22 -6.83
N ASP A 242 15.79 -8.03 -5.95
CA ASP A 242 15.55 -7.73 -4.54
C ASP A 242 16.84 -7.31 -3.79
N SER A 243 17.97 -7.90 -4.18
CA SER A 243 19.28 -7.59 -3.59
C SER A 243 19.79 -6.16 -3.85
N GLN A 244 19.24 -5.44 -4.85
CA GLN A 244 19.66 -4.08 -5.17
C GLN A 244 19.09 -3.07 -4.17
N VAL A 245 17.89 -3.34 -3.68
CA VAL A 245 17.17 -2.47 -2.73
C VAL A 245 17.55 -2.76 -1.28
N PHE A 246 17.96 -4.00 -1.00
CA PHE A 246 18.16 -4.52 0.34
C PHE A 246 19.11 -3.68 1.21
N ILE A 247 20.25 -3.27 0.64
CA ILE A 247 21.30 -2.54 1.39
C ILE A 247 20.83 -1.17 1.88
N GLN A 248 19.91 -0.51 1.17
CA GLN A 248 19.40 0.79 1.58
C GLN A 248 18.62 0.76 2.90
N PHE A 249 18.02 -0.38 3.24
CA PHE A 249 17.24 -0.57 4.47
C PHE A 249 18.09 -0.77 5.72
N ILE A 250 19.38 -0.96 5.56
CA ILE A 250 20.31 -1.21 6.67
C ILE A 250 20.94 0.10 7.09
N ASP A 251 20.83 0.43 8.34
CA ASP A 251 21.49 1.58 8.98
C ASP A 251 22.52 1.13 10.03
N ALA A 252 23.23 2.09 10.62
CA ALA A 252 24.23 1.82 11.64
C ALA A 252 23.65 1.25 12.96
N GLY A 253 22.36 1.46 13.18
CA GLY A 253 21.63 0.97 14.36
C GLY A 253 21.12 -0.45 14.21
N THR A 254 21.14 -1.02 13.00
CA THR A 254 20.63 -2.37 12.75
C THR A 254 21.52 -3.42 13.41
N SER A 255 20.97 -4.18 14.37
CA SER A 255 21.70 -5.22 15.13
C SER A 255 21.57 -6.61 14.50
N GLY A 256 20.48 -6.89 13.83
CA GLY A 256 20.26 -8.16 13.14
C GLY A 256 19.38 -8.03 11.91
N VAL A 257 19.66 -8.83 10.89
CA VAL A 257 18.89 -8.87 9.66
C VAL A 257 18.50 -10.28 9.29
N TRP A 258 17.23 -10.48 9.00
CA TRP A 258 16.63 -11.72 8.52
C TRP A 258 16.13 -11.52 7.11
N ALA A 259 16.53 -12.40 6.19
CA ALA A 259 16.07 -12.37 4.81
C ALA A 259 16.11 -13.76 4.17
N ASP A 260 15.43 -13.92 3.04
CA ASP A 260 15.43 -15.18 2.30
C ASP A 260 16.76 -15.40 1.55
N SER A 261 16.91 -16.55 0.91
CA SER A 261 18.12 -16.93 0.19
C SER A 261 18.39 -16.11 -1.08
N ALA A 262 17.42 -15.33 -1.57
CA ALA A 262 17.60 -14.45 -2.72
C ALA A 262 18.55 -13.28 -2.41
N TYR A 263 18.66 -12.91 -1.14
CA TYR A 263 19.54 -11.85 -0.65
C TYR A 263 20.95 -12.33 -0.33
N LEU A 264 21.24 -13.63 -0.40
CA LEU A 264 22.53 -14.18 -0.03
C LEU A 264 23.58 -13.95 -1.14
N SER A 265 24.46 -12.99 -0.95
CA SER A 265 25.66 -12.81 -1.81
C SER A 265 26.84 -12.29 -0.99
N GLN A 266 28.07 -12.57 -1.46
CA GLN A 266 29.29 -12.08 -0.79
C GLN A 266 29.35 -10.54 -0.77
N LYS A 267 28.86 -9.90 -1.84
CA LYS A 267 28.78 -8.42 -1.91
C LYS A 267 27.84 -7.84 -0.84
N ILE A 268 26.67 -8.46 -0.64
CA ILE A 268 25.71 -8.04 0.37
C ILE A 268 26.31 -8.25 1.76
N ILE A 269 26.90 -9.41 2.04
CA ILE A 269 27.51 -9.69 3.35
C ILE A 269 28.62 -8.65 3.65
N ALA A 270 29.46 -8.31 2.68
CA ALA A 270 30.51 -7.30 2.86
C ALA A 270 29.88 -5.91 3.14
N ALA A 271 28.90 -5.48 2.36
CA ALA A 271 28.23 -4.21 2.54
C ALA A 271 27.46 -4.11 3.88
N LEU A 272 26.86 -5.19 4.36
CA LEU A 272 26.22 -5.26 5.68
C LEU A 272 27.23 -5.02 6.80
N LYS A 273 28.40 -5.68 6.74
CA LYS A 273 29.48 -5.54 7.73
C LYS A 273 30.12 -4.16 7.70
N GLU A 274 30.15 -3.50 6.55
CA GLU A 274 30.65 -2.13 6.41
C GLU A 274 29.69 -1.14 7.09
N LYS A 275 28.37 -1.30 6.91
CA LYS A 275 27.36 -0.42 7.52
C LYS A 275 27.19 -0.63 9.03
N SER A 276 27.28 -1.88 9.50
CA SER A 276 27.19 -2.22 10.92
C SER A 276 28.16 -3.33 11.25
N GLN A 277 29.21 -3.01 12.02
CA GLN A 277 30.31 -3.95 12.32
C GLN A 277 29.86 -5.18 13.12
N ASN A 278 28.82 -5.03 13.95
CA ASN A 278 28.31 -6.08 14.84
C ASN A 278 26.99 -6.70 14.36
N ILE A 279 26.62 -6.52 13.09
CA ILE A 279 25.33 -7.01 12.57
C ILE A 279 25.27 -8.55 12.57
N SER A 280 24.20 -9.07 13.12
CA SER A 280 23.87 -10.51 13.07
C SER A 280 23.17 -10.82 11.73
N ILE A 281 23.86 -11.54 10.84
CA ILE A 281 23.35 -11.85 9.50
C ILE A 281 22.67 -13.20 9.49
N ASN A 282 21.34 -13.22 9.38
CA ASN A 282 20.47 -14.40 9.39
C ASN A 282 19.78 -14.61 8.03
N ILE A 283 20.55 -14.53 6.94
CA ILE A 283 20.04 -14.80 5.60
C ILE A 283 20.00 -16.33 5.37
N CYS A 284 18.88 -16.81 4.84
CA CYS A 284 18.68 -18.23 4.56
C CYS A 284 19.67 -18.75 3.51
N ASN A 285 20.19 -19.97 3.72
CA ASN A 285 21.05 -20.62 2.75
C ASN A 285 20.20 -21.31 1.67
N ARG A 286 20.69 -21.29 0.43
CA ARG A 286 20.08 -22.02 -0.69
C ARG A 286 20.76 -23.35 -0.92
N ALA A 287 19.94 -24.40 -1.13
CA ALA A 287 20.48 -25.68 -1.61
C ALA A 287 20.92 -25.58 -3.07
N TYR A 288 22.07 -26.15 -3.39
CA TYR A 288 22.55 -26.33 -4.74
C TYR A 288 22.64 -27.82 -5.07
N ARG A 289 22.61 -28.17 -6.37
CA ARG A 289 22.61 -29.57 -6.83
C ARG A 289 23.74 -30.42 -6.24
N ASN A 290 24.91 -29.82 -6.01
CA ASN A 290 26.08 -30.51 -5.49
C ASN A 290 26.46 -30.10 -4.05
N LYS A 291 25.62 -29.30 -3.37
CA LYS A 291 25.85 -28.84 -2.01
C LYS A 291 24.50 -28.78 -1.27
N PRO A 292 24.04 -29.91 -0.71
CA PRO A 292 22.81 -29.94 0.08
C PRO A 292 22.96 -29.09 1.33
N LEU A 293 21.83 -28.66 1.90
CA LEU A 293 21.79 -27.92 3.16
C LEU A 293 22.20 -28.82 4.33
N THR A 294 23.03 -28.28 5.22
CA THR A 294 23.33 -28.93 6.51
C THR A 294 22.10 -28.88 7.41
N ASP A 295 22.05 -29.71 8.44
CA ASP A 295 20.93 -29.75 9.38
C ASP A 295 20.79 -28.44 10.17
N GLU A 296 21.90 -27.77 10.46
CA GLU A 296 21.88 -26.44 11.05
C GLU A 296 21.22 -25.39 10.11
N GLN A 297 21.57 -25.43 8.82
CA GLN A 297 20.97 -24.54 7.82
C GLN A 297 19.48 -24.81 7.64
N LYS A 298 19.05 -26.08 7.66
CA LYS A 298 17.62 -26.44 7.64
C LYS A 298 16.86 -25.90 8.86
N ARG A 299 17.47 -25.99 10.06
CA ARG A 299 16.88 -25.41 11.29
C ARG A 299 16.73 -23.89 11.19
N LYS A 300 17.72 -23.17 10.65
CA LYS A 300 17.62 -21.72 10.41
C LYS A 300 16.49 -21.38 9.45
N ILE A 301 16.32 -22.13 8.37
CA ILE A 301 15.21 -21.92 7.41
C ILE A 301 13.86 -22.17 8.09
N ALA A 302 13.73 -23.25 8.87
CA ALA A 302 12.50 -23.54 9.60
C ALA A 302 12.15 -22.43 10.60
N LEU A 303 13.15 -21.90 11.31
CA LEU A 303 12.97 -20.76 12.21
C LEU A 303 12.49 -19.50 11.46
N TYR A 304 13.08 -19.19 10.31
CA TYR A 304 12.67 -18.07 9.49
C TYR A 304 11.22 -18.20 9.00
N GLN A 305 10.85 -19.39 8.54
CA GLN A 305 9.49 -19.68 8.11
C GLN A 305 8.47 -19.61 9.26
N TRP A 306 8.87 -19.96 10.46
CA TRP A 306 8.05 -19.83 11.66
C TRP A 306 7.86 -18.36 12.03
N LEU A 307 8.93 -17.57 12.05
CA LEU A 307 8.88 -16.12 12.32
C LEU A 307 8.03 -15.33 11.33
N GLY A 308 7.89 -15.79 10.08
CA GLY A 308 7.06 -15.14 9.05
C GLY A 308 5.59 -15.57 9.05
N ARG A 309 5.17 -16.52 9.91
CA ARG A 309 3.79 -17.03 9.98
C ARG A 309 2.98 -16.45 11.16
N GLU A 310 3.61 -15.83 12.12
CA GLU A 310 2.99 -15.11 13.24
C GLU A 310 2.84 -13.61 12.91
#